data_fd138df74949b7ae4680989e8051b6f1
#
_entry.id   fd138df74949b7ae4680989e8051b6f1
#
_cell.length_a   1.000
_cell.length_b   1.000
_cell.length_c   1.000
_cell.angle_alpha   90.00
_cell.angle_beta   90.00
_cell.angle_gamma   90.00
#
_symmetry.space_group_name_H-M   'P 1'
#
loop_
_entity.id
_entity.type
_entity.pdbx_description
1 polymer ?
#
loop_
_entity_poly.entity_id
_entity_poly.type
_entity_poly.pdbx_seq_one_letter_code
_entity_poly.pdbx_strand_id
1 'polypeptide(L)'
;MAVDKSLMSGSMTMLLLRLLAEKDMYGYEMIDTLRKKSCNVFELKAGTLYPLLHGLEAKGLLTVYEQEYACKTRKYYSITKEGRKLLETKKAEWMEYQSAAVSYTHLTLP
;
A
#
# COMPACT_ATOMS: atom_id res chain seq x y z
N MET A 1 7.75 17.99 -11.67
CA MET A 1 6.29 18.05 -11.62
C MET A 1 5.83 17.64 -10.23
N ALA A 2 5.11 18.51 -9.57
CA ALA A 2 4.65 18.23 -8.21
C ALA A 2 3.53 17.20 -8.23
N VAL A 3 3.72 16.09 -7.52
CA VAL A 3 2.66 15.11 -7.35
C VAL A 3 1.80 15.56 -6.18
N ASP A 4 0.50 15.58 -6.38
CA ASP A 4 -0.44 15.95 -5.34
C ASP A 4 -0.28 14.99 -4.15
N LYS A 5 -0.18 15.54 -2.95
CA LYS A 5 -0.05 14.74 -1.72
C LYS A 5 -1.24 13.78 -1.55
N SER A 6 -2.42 14.17 -1.97
CA SER A 6 -3.60 13.31 -1.92
C SER A 6 -3.43 12.08 -2.79
N LEU A 7 -2.86 12.24 -3.98
CA LEU A 7 -2.60 11.13 -4.89
C LEU A 7 -1.51 10.20 -4.33
N MET A 8 -0.45 10.78 -3.77
CA MET A 8 0.61 10.00 -3.15
C MET A 8 0.08 9.20 -1.97
N SER A 9 -0.74 9.82 -1.13
CA SER A 9 -1.33 9.17 0.03
C SER A 9 -2.23 8.01 -0.38
N GLY A 10 -3.07 8.21 -1.41
CA GLY A 10 -3.93 7.16 -1.93
C GLY A 10 -3.15 6.01 -2.53
N SER A 11 -2.08 6.31 -3.28
CA SER A 11 -1.21 5.31 -3.87
C SER A 11 -0.46 4.52 -2.80
N MET A 12 -0.01 5.19 -1.76
CA MET A 12 0.71 4.54 -0.67
C MET A 12 -0.22 3.59 0.11
N THR A 13 -1.46 4.01 0.36
CA THR A 13 -2.46 3.15 1.00
C THR A 13 -2.66 1.88 0.18
N MET A 14 -2.84 2.01 -1.12
CA MET A 14 -3.00 0.86 -2.02
C MET A 14 -1.79 -0.06 -1.97
N LEU A 15 -0.59 0.50 -1.99
CA LEU A 15 0.65 -0.29 -1.96
C LEU A 15 0.78 -1.06 -0.65
N LEU A 16 0.48 -0.42 0.48
CA LEU A 16 0.55 -1.09 1.79
C LEU A 16 -0.48 -2.21 1.89
N LEU A 17 -1.71 -1.96 1.46
CA LEU A 17 -2.75 -2.98 1.46
C LEU A 17 -2.36 -4.15 0.56
N ARG A 18 -1.77 -3.87 -0.59
CA ARG A 18 -1.33 -4.90 -1.52
C ARG A 18 -0.22 -5.77 -0.93
N LEU A 19 0.75 -5.15 -0.25
CA LEU A 19 1.80 -5.91 0.42
C LEU A 19 1.22 -6.84 1.47
N LEU A 20 0.30 -6.33 2.29
CA LEU A 20 -0.29 -7.11 3.37
C LEU A 20 -1.30 -8.14 2.86
N ALA A 21 -1.83 -7.97 1.65
CA ALA A 21 -2.67 -8.98 1.03
C ALA A 21 -1.87 -10.25 0.67
N GLU A 22 -0.58 -10.11 0.45
CA GLU A 22 0.29 -11.26 0.17
C GLU A 22 0.64 -12.03 1.45
N LYS A 23 1.00 -11.30 2.49
CA LYS A 23 1.29 -11.88 3.81
C LYS A 23 1.34 -10.79 4.86
N ASP A 24 1.19 -11.18 6.11
CA ASP A 24 1.36 -10.27 7.24
C ASP A 24 2.82 -9.85 7.33
N MET A 25 3.06 -8.58 7.68
CA MET A 25 4.40 -8.03 7.76
C MET A 25 4.52 -7.08 8.94
N TYR A 26 5.73 -7.00 9.52
CA TYR A 26 6.03 -5.93 10.46
C TYR A 26 6.56 -4.70 9.70
N GLY A 27 6.62 -3.54 10.40
CA GLY A 27 6.90 -2.26 9.76
C GLY A 27 8.15 -2.22 8.88
N TYR A 28 9.29 -2.64 9.44
CA TYR A 28 10.55 -2.61 8.67
C TYR A 28 10.54 -3.59 7.51
N GLU A 29 9.81 -4.70 7.66
CA GLU A 29 9.64 -5.66 6.56
C GLU A 29 8.89 -5.02 5.39
N MET A 30 7.85 -4.22 5.69
CA MET A 30 7.12 -3.49 4.66
C MET A 30 8.02 -2.48 3.94
N ILE A 31 8.82 -1.73 4.71
CA ILE A 31 9.75 -0.75 4.13
C ILE A 31 10.72 -1.43 3.18
N ASP A 32 11.32 -2.53 3.64
CA ASP A 32 12.33 -3.25 2.85
C ASP A 32 11.70 -3.89 1.60
N THR A 33 10.54 -4.49 1.75
CA THR A 33 9.84 -5.14 0.64
C THR A 33 9.44 -4.13 -0.42
N LEU A 34 8.90 -2.98 0.00
CA LEU A 34 8.49 -1.93 -0.94
C LEU A 34 9.69 -1.37 -1.69
N ARG A 35 10.80 -1.15 -0.99
CA ARG A 35 12.03 -0.67 -1.61
C ARG A 35 12.52 -1.65 -2.67
N LYS A 36 12.56 -2.94 -2.35
CA LYS A 36 13.02 -3.98 -3.27
C LYS A 36 12.10 -4.13 -4.47
N LYS A 37 10.79 -4.17 -4.24
CA LYS A 37 9.82 -4.35 -5.33
C LYS A 37 9.75 -3.15 -6.26
N SER A 38 10.09 -1.97 -5.77
CA SER A 38 10.07 -0.76 -6.58
C SER A 38 11.43 -0.38 -7.15
N CYS A 39 12.45 -1.23 -6.98
CA CYS A 39 13.84 -0.97 -7.41
C CYS A 39 14.35 0.36 -6.85
N ASN A 40 14.10 0.59 -5.57
CA ASN A 40 14.51 1.78 -4.82
C ASN A 40 13.77 3.08 -5.22
N VAL A 41 12.71 2.97 -6.03
CA VAL A 41 11.92 4.15 -6.40
C VAL A 41 11.11 4.66 -5.21
N PHE A 42 10.55 3.75 -4.40
CA PHE A 42 9.80 4.12 -3.21
C PHE A 42 10.63 3.86 -1.95
N GLU A 43 11.10 4.92 -1.34
CA GLU A 43 11.76 4.85 -0.03
C GLU A 43 10.80 5.39 1.01
N LEU A 44 10.17 4.48 1.74
CA LEU A 44 9.24 4.84 2.79
C LEU A 44 9.96 4.82 4.12
N LYS A 45 9.94 5.94 4.83
CA LYS A 45 10.56 6.05 6.14
C LYS A 45 9.58 5.67 7.24
N ALA A 46 10.10 5.19 8.35
CA ALA A 46 9.28 4.80 9.50
C ALA A 46 8.37 5.93 9.97
N GLY A 47 8.87 7.17 9.98
CA GLY A 47 8.08 8.34 10.37
C GLY A 47 6.89 8.63 9.49
N THR A 48 6.89 8.12 8.26
CA THR A 48 5.75 8.23 7.34
C THR A 48 4.89 6.97 7.40
N LEU A 49 5.52 5.81 7.53
CA LEU A 49 4.82 4.54 7.51
C LEU A 49 3.88 4.34 8.69
N TYR A 50 4.38 4.56 9.93
CA TYR A 50 3.60 4.25 11.12
C TYR A 50 2.33 5.08 11.25
N PRO A 51 2.33 6.39 10.96
CA PRO A 51 1.08 7.14 10.95
C PRO A 51 0.06 6.62 9.94
N LEU A 52 0.53 6.17 8.77
CA LEU A 52 -0.35 5.57 7.77
C LEU A 52 -0.96 4.26 8.27
N LEU A 53 -0.12 3.41 8.88
CA LEU A 53 -0.60 2.14 9.43
C LEU A 53 -1.60 2.36 10.56
N HIS A 54 -1.34 3.31 11.44
CA HIS A 54 -2.26 3.64 12.53
C HIS A 54 -3.59 4.16 11.99
N GLY A 55 -3.55 4.98 10.95
CA GLY A 55 -4.77 5.48 10.30
C GLY A 55 -5.59 4.36 9.69
N LEU A 56 -4.93 3.42 9.02
CA LEU A 56 -5.61 2.27 8.41
C LEU A 56 -6.19 1.34 9.47
N GLU A 57 -5.47 1.14 10.57
CA GLU A 57 -5.96 0.35 11.68
C GLU A 57 -7.19 0.99 12.31
N ALA A 58 -7.17 2.31 12.52
CA ALA A 58 -8.28 3.05 13.07
C ALA A 58 -9.53 2.95 12.20
N LYS A 59 -9.37 2.81 10.90
CA LYS A 59 -10.47 2.64 9.96
C LYS A 59 -10.94 1.19 9.85
N GLY A 60 -10.31 0.28 10.57
CA GLY A 60 -10.67 -1.14 10.54
C GLY A 60 -10.15 -1.88 9.32
N LEU A 61 -9.20 -1.30 8.61
CA LEU A 61 -8.63 -1.90 7.40
C LEU A 61 -7.47 -2.84 7.70
N LEU A 62 -6.82 -2.65 8.83
CA LEU A 62 -5.72 -3.48 9.32
C LEU A 62 -5.95 -3.88 10.77
N THR A 63 -5.38 -5.02 11.16
CA THR A 63 -5.26 -5.42 12.55
C THR A 63 -3.80 -5.59 12.89
N VAL A 64 -3.49 -5.53 14.18
CA VAL A 64 -2.11 -5.62 14.68
C VAL A 64 -2.04 -6.74 15.70
N TYR A 65 -0.99 -7.55 15.62
CA TYR A 65 -0.72 -8.57 16.64
C TYR A 65 0.78 -8.61 16.88
N GLU A 66 1.17 -9.11 18.05
CA GLU A 66 2.58 -9.27 18.38
C GLU A 66 3.00 -10.69 18.11
N GLN A 67 4.20 -10.83 17.55
CA GLN A 67 4.78 -12.14 17.29
C GLN A 67 6.27 -12.06 17.53
N GLU A 68 6.84 -13.10 18.16
CA GLU A 68 8.26 -13.19 18.38
C GLU A 68 8.93 -13.76 17.12
N TYR A 69 9.97 -13.06 16.69
CA TYR A 69 10.80 -13.51 15.58
C TYR A 69 12.23 -13.15 15.86
N ALA A 70 13.15 -14.12 15.75
CA ALA A 70 14.57 -13.94 16.01
C ALA A 70 14.84 -13.31 17.39
N CYS A 71 14.18 -13.82 18.43
CA CYS A 71 14.30 -13.37 19.83
C CYS A 71 13.84 -11.93 20.06
N LYS A 72 13.07 -11.35 19.14
CA LYS A 72 12.48 -10.03 19.28
C LYS A 72 10.99 -10.09 19.08
N THR A 73 10.23 -9.40 19.93
CA THR A 73 8.80 -9.26 19.76
C THR A 73 8.56 -8.13 18.78
N ARG A 74 7.80 -8.40 17.73
CA ARG A 74 7.48 -7.43 16.69
C ARG A 74 5.99 -7.34 16.48
N LYS A 75 5.54 -6.13 16.12
CA LYS A 75 4.14 -5.91 15.78
C LYS A 75 3.92 -6.18 14.31
N TYR A 76 3.11 -7.19 14.04
CA TYR A 76 2.75 -7.58 12.69
C TYR A 76 1.41 -6.97 12.32
N TYR A 77 1.30 -6.52 11.09
CA TYR A 77 0.08 -5.95 10.55
C TYR A 77 -0.55 -6.93 9.59
N SER A 78 -1.86 -7.07 9.70
CA SER A 78 -2.64 -7.99 8.87
C SER A 78 -3.78 -7.25 8.22
N ILE A 79 -4.03 -7.51 6.94
CA ILE A 79 -5.14 -6.89 6.23
C ILE A 79 -6.45 -7.53 6.68
N THR A 80 -7.47 -6.71 6.91
CA THR A 80 -8.79 -7.18 7.28
C THR A 80 -9.62 -7.45 6.03
N LYS A 81 -10.82 -8.01 6.23
CA LYS A 81 -11.78 -8.21 5.16
C LYS A 81 -12.16 -6.87 4.51
N GLU A 82 -12.35 -5.85 5.33
CA GLU A 82 -12.64 -4.49 4.87
C GLU A 82 -11.48 -3.90 4.11
N GLY A 83 -10.25 -4.17 4.56
CA GLY A 83 -9.04 -3.76 3.86
C GLY A 83 -8.93 -4.38 2.49
N ARG A 84 -9.28 -5.66 2.37
CA ARG A 84 -9.28 -6.36 1.07
C ARG A 84 -10.33 -5.77 0.13
N LYS A 85 -11.51 -5.42 0.66
CA LYS A 85 -12.55 -4.78 -0.14
C LYS A 85 -12.09 -3.43 -0.68
N LEU A 86 -11.44 -2.63 0.18
CA LEU A 86 -10.91 -1.33 -0.25
C LEU A 86 -9.84 -1.52 -1.32
N LEU A 87 -8.96 -2.50 -1.15
CA LEU A 87 -7.91 -2.80 -2.12
C LEU A 87 -8.51 -3.13 -3.49
N GLU A 88 -9.55 -3.97 -3.51
CA GLU A 88 -10.22 -4.32 -4.77
C GLU A 88 -10.89 -3.11 -5.42
N THR A 89 -11.51 -2.25 -4.62
CA THR A 89 -12.12 -1.01 -5.11
C THR A 89 -11.07 -0.10 -5.73
N LYS A 90 -9.94 0.08 -5.05
CA LYS A 90 -8.86 0.94 -5.55
C LYS A 90 -8.20 0.36 -6.79
N LYS A 91 -8.05 -0.97 -6.85
CA LYS A 91 -7.54 -1.64 -8.04
C LYS A 91 -8.47 -1.43 -9.23
N ALA A 92 -9.77 -1.57 -9.03
CA ALA A 92 -10.75 -1.37 -10.08
C ALA A 92 -10.72 0.06 -10.61
N GLU A 93 -10.66 1.05 -9.71
CA GLU A 93 -10.55 2.46 -10.07
C GLU A 93 -9.27 2.73 -10.86
N TRP A 94 -8.16 2.16 -10.42
CA TRP A 94 -6.88 2.33 -11.09
C TRP A 94 -6.90 1.71 -12.48
N MET A 95 -7.43 0.50 -12.61
CA MET A 95 -7.54 -0.19 -13.89
C MET A 95 -8.46 0.56 -14.84
N GLU A 96 -9.57 1.10 -14.34
CA GLU A 96 -10.49 1.90 -15.12
C GLU A 96 -9.81 3.14 -15.67
N TYR A 97 -9.03 3.83 -14.82
CA TYR A 97 -8.26 5.00 -15.23
C TYR A 97 -7.22 4.63 -16.30
N GLN A 98 -6.48 3.55 -16.11
CA GLN A 98 -5.47 3.10 -17.07
C GLN A 98 -6.12 2.71 -18.40
N SER A 99 -7.23 2.01 -18.34
CA SER A 99 -7.97 1.59 -19.53
C SER A 99 -8.45 2.81 -20.33
N ALA A 100 -9.02 3.80 -19.66
CA ALA A 100 -9.46 5.03 -20.29
C ALA A 100 -8.29 5.81 -20.89
N ALA A 101 -7.18 5.90 -20.18
CA ALA A 101 -5.98 6.59 -20.64
C ALA A 101 -5.39 5.90 -21.87
N VAL A 102 -5.33 4.58 -21.85
CA VAL A 102 -4.82 3.79 -22.99
C VAL A 102 -5.74 3.95 -24.19
N SER A 103 -7.05 3.88 -24.00
CA SER A 103 -8.02 4.07 -25.08
C SER A 103 -7.89 5.44 -25.71
N TYR A 104 -7.75 6.48 -24.90
CA TYR A 104 -7.57 7.84 -25.37
C TYR A 104 -6.28 7.98 -26.19
N THR A 105 -5.18 7.44 -25.67
CA THR A 105 -3.89 7.47 -26.37
C THR A 105 -3.95 6.72 -27.69
N HIS A 106 -4.64 5.59 -27.69
CA HIS A 106 -4.80 4.78 -28.89
C HIS A 106 -5.61 5.50 -29.97
N LEU A 107 -6.64 6.24 -29.55
CA LEU A 107 -7.46 7.00 -30.47
C LEU A 107 -6.74 8.22 -31.06
N THR A 108 -5.78 8.77 -30.33
CA THR A 108 -5.03 9.95 -30.79
C THR A 108 -3.80 9.59 -31.61
N LEU A 109 -3.36 8.36 -31.59
CA LEU A 109 -2.25 7.91 -32.41
C LEU A 109 -2.73 7.60 -33.83
N PRO A 110 -2.00 8.09 -34.83
CA PRO A 110 -2.37 7.82 -36.22
C PRO A 110 -2.20 6.33 -36.60
#